data_9d290abe4c10bbaf1ea91c8d80c3b1ab
#
_entry.id   9d290abe4c10bbaf1ea91c8d80c3b1ab
#
_cell.length_a   1.000
_cell.length_b   1.000
_cell.length_c   1.000
_cell.angle_alpha   90.00
_cell.angle_beta   90.00
_cell.angle_gamma   90.00
#
_symmetry.space_group_name_H-M   'P 1'
#
loop_
_entity.id
_entity.type
_entity.pdbx_description
1 polymer ?
#
loop_
_entity_poly.entity_id
_entity_poly.type
_entity_poly.pdbx_seq_one_letter_code
_entity_poly.pdbx_strand_id
1 'polypeptide(L)'
;CVGAYQHHMQEMDPAILPRASKIYFDSEEAVLSESGDILIPLEQGIISKADFTGDLGNVMKGELAGRENDDEIIVFETVGVATQDLVAARSIYDKALAAGIGLEWN
;
A
#
# COMPACT_ATOMS: atom_id res chain seq x y z
N CYS A 1 5.91 2.16 2.99
CA CYS A 1 6.90 1.54 2.09
C CYS A 1 6.36 1.58 0.66
N VAL A 2 7.12 2.17 -0.25
CA VAL A 2 6.66 2.46 -1.64
C VAL A 2 7.71 2.02 -2.68
N GLY A 3 8.97 1.86 -2.28
CA GLY A 3 10.09 1.74 -3.21
C GLY A 3 10.37 0.33 -3.72
N ALA A 4 9.97 -0.71 -3.02
CA ALA A 4 10.21 -2.09 -3.41
C ALA A 4 9.10 -2.60 -4.35
N TYR A 5 9.35 -2.52 -5.63
CA TYR A 5 8.42 -2.95 -6.70
C TYR A 5 8.88 -4.18 -7.48
N GLN A 6 9.93 -4.84 -6.99
CA GLN A 6 10.42 -6.12 -7.52
C GLN A 6 10.73 -7.07 -6.37
N HIS A 7 10.56 -8.37 -6.59
CA HIS A 7 10.66 -9.40 -5.56
C HIS A 7 12.03 -9.50 -4.86
N HIS A 8 13.09 -8.94 -5.44
CA HIS A 8 14.44 -8.91 -4.86
C HIS A 8 14.81 -7.57 -4.22
N MET A 9 13.93 -6.58 -4.27
CA MET A 9 14.18 -5.24 -3.72
C MET A 9 13.62 -5.13 -2.31
N GLN A 10 14.40 -4.53 -1.42
CA GLN A 10 14.00 -4.16 -0.06
C GLN A 10 14.37 -2.71 0.21
N GLU A 11 13.45 -1.93 0.76
CA GLU A 11 13.70 -0.55 1.20
C GLU A 11 13.66 -0.40 2.73
N MET A 12 12.96 -1.30 3.43
CA MET A 12 12.87 -1.23 4.88
C MET A 12 13.67 -2.33 5.57
N ASP A 13 14.07 -2.08 6.82
CA ASP A 13 14.64 -3.10 7.68
C ASP A 13 13.56 -4.14 8.03
N PRO A 14 13.75 -5.43 7.67
CA PRO A 14 12.77 -6.47 7.95
C PRO A 14 12.48 -6.67 9.44
N ALA A 15 13.37 -6.21 10.32
CA ALA A 15 13.17 -6.28 11.77
C ALA A 15 11.97 -5.46 12.27
N ILE A 16 11.44 -4.52 11.47
CA ILE A 16 10.23 -3.76 11.83
C ILE A 16 8.97 -4.61 11.73
N LEU A 17 8.93 -5.59 10.82
CA LEU A 17 7.74 -6.40 10.56
C LEU A 17 7.25 -7.20 11.78
N PRO A 18 8.11 -7.92 12.53
CA PRO A 18 7.68 -8.59 13.75
C PRO A 18 7.22 -7.65 14.85
N ARG A 19 7.61 -6.36 14.79
CA ARG A 19 7.21 -5.33 15.75
C ARG A 19 5.91 -4.64 15.34
N ALA A 20 5.47 -4.83 14.10
CA ALA A 20 4.25 -4.21 13.61
C ALA A 20 3.02 -4.85 14.28
N SER A 21 2.13 -4.00 14.77
CA SER A 21 0.81 -4.42 15.27
C SER A 21 -0.12 -4.77 14.12
N LYS A 22 0.04 -4.10 13.00
CA LYS A 22 -0.77 -4.28 11.79
C LYS A 22 0.08 -4.07 10.54
N ILE A 23 -0.19 -4.88 9.52
CA ILE A 23 0.43 -4.80 8.20
C ILE A 23 -0.68 -4.71 7.16
N TYR A 24 -0.71 -3.58 6.45
CA TYR A 24 -1.69 -3.31 5.40
C TYR A 24 -1.03 -3.22 4.04
N PHE A 25 -1.84 -3.46 3.02
CA PHE A 25 -1.44 -3.41 1.62
C PHE A 25 -2.38 -2.51 0.82
N ASP A 26 -1.90 -1.99 -0.30
CA ASP A 26 -2.78 -1.45 -1.34
C ASP A 26 -3.54 -2.59 -2.04
N SER A 27 -2.84 -3.69 -2.31
CA SER A 27 -3.38 -4.97 -2.77
C SER A 27 -2.46 -6.08 -2.28
N GLU A 28 -2.94 -6.95 -1.40
CA GLU A 28 -2.18 -8.09 -0.89
C GLU A 28 -1.68 -8.98 -2.03
N GLU A 29 -2.53 -9.24 -3.02
CA GLU A 29 -2.16 -10.04 -4.19
C GLU A 29 -0.98 -9.43 -4.95
N ALA A 30 -1.02 -8.13 -5.21
CA ALA A 30 0.05 -7.43 -5.92
C ALA A 30 1.35 -7.38 -5.10
N VAL A 31 1.27 -7.09 -3.81
CA VAL A 31 2.43 -7.05 -2.91
C VAL A 31 3.11 -8.41 -2.83
N LEU A 32 2.34 -9.49 -2.70
CA LEU A 32 2.87 -10.86 -2.67
C LEU A 32 3.41 -11.35 -4.02
N SER A 33 3.15 -10.61 -5.08
CA SER A 33 3.72 -10.86 -6.41
C SER A 33 5.00 -10.07 -6.67
N GLU A 34 5.14 -8.86 -6.08
CA GLU A 34 6.12 -7.90 -6.54
C GLU A 34 7.05 -7.35 -5.47
N SER A 35 6.64 -7.31 -4.18
CA SER A 35 7.43 -6.61 -3.16
C SER A 35 8.38 -7.51 -2.38
N GLY A 36 9.68 -7.29 -2.56
CA GLY A 36 10.71 -7.95 -1.78
C GLY A 36 10.70 -7.58 -0.29
N ASP A 37 10.17 -6.42 0.08
CA ASP A 37 10.01 -6.02 1.48
C ASP A 37 9.14 -7.00 2.28
N ILE A 38 8.19 -7.66 1.64
CA ILE A 38 7.33 -8.68 2.25
C ILE A 38 7.77 -10.08 1.86
N LEU A 39 8.10 -10.32 0.59
CA LEU A 39 8.45 -11.66 0.09
C LEU A 39 9.70 -12.23 0.73
N ILE A 40 10.75 -11.44 0.87
CA ILE A 40 12.02 -11.91 1.44
C ILE A 40 11.85 -12.28 2.93
N PRO A 41 11.27 -11.44 3.81
CA PRO A 41 11.00 -11.84 5.19
C PRO A 41 10.03 -13.03 5.32
N LEU A 42 9.08 -13.15 4.39
CA LEU A 42 8.14 -14.29 4.36
C LEU A 42 8.89 -15.60 4.04
N GLU A 43 9.77 -15.61 3.04
CA GLU A 43 10.60 -16.75 2.68
C GLU A 43 11.59 -17.12 3.80
N GLN A 44 12.13 -16.13 4.51
CA GLN A 44 13.03 -16.32 5.63
C GLN A 44 12.33 -16.76 6.93
N GLY A 45 11.00 -16.78 6.94
CA GLY A 45 10.20 -17.15 8.12
C GLY A 45 10.19 -16.08 9.22
N ILE A 46 10.58 -14.84 8.93
CA ILE A 46 10.54 -13.70 9.86
C ILE A 46 9.09 -13.31 10.14
N ILE A 47 8.24 -13.39 9.12
CA ILE A 47 6.79 -13.18 9.19
C ILE A 47 6.07 -14.34 8.52
N SER A 48 4.77 -14.42 8.76
CA SER A 48 3.86 -15.35 8.09
C SER A 48 2.62 -14.60 7.56
N LYS A 49 1.83 -15.26 6.71
CA LYS A 49 0.57 -14.68 6.22
C LYS A 49 -0.44 -14.37 7.33
N ALA A 50 -0.31 -15.03 8.49
CA ALA A 50 -1.14 -14.74 9.66
C ALA A 50 -0.88 -13.35 10.26
N ASP A 51 0.29 -12.74 9.96
CA ASP A 51 0.64 -11.39 10.44
C ASP A 51 0.01 -10.28 9.58
N PHE A 52 -0.54 -10.61 8.42
CA PHE A 52 -1.16 -9.65 7.51
C PHE A 52 -2.54 -9.24 8.02
N THR A 53 -2.79 -7.93 8.04
CA THR A 53 -4.09 -7.38 8.44
C THR A 53 -5.05 -7.34 7.26
N GLY A 54 -4.60 -6.88 6.10
CA GLY A 54 -5.38 -6.86 4.88
C GLY A 54 -5.21 -5.59 4.06
N ASP A 55 -6.11 -5.38 3.11
CA ASP A 55 -6.04 -4.28 2.18
C ASP A 55 -6.59 -2.97 2.75
N LEU A 56 -5.96 -1.86 2.41
CA LEU A 56 -6.38 -0.52 2.80
C LEU A 56 -7.83 -0.22 2.37
N GLY A 57 -8.25 -0.73 1.22
CA GLY A 57 -9.62 -0.59 0.74
C GLY A 57 -10.67 -1.13 1.72
N ASN A 58 -10.35 -2.20 2.43
CA ASN A 58 -11.25 -2.79 3.43
C ASN A 58 -11.31 -1.94 4.72
N VAL A 59 -10.21 -1.25 5.06
CA VAL A 59 -10.23 -0.26 6.15
C VAL A 59 -11.14 0.92 5.79
N MET A 60 -11.05 1.41 4.56
CA MET A 60 -11.87 2.53 4.07
C MET A 60 -13.35 2.19 4.01
N LYS A 61 -13.70 0.93 3.76
CA LYS A 61 -15.08 0.43 3.80
C LYS A 61 -15.61 0.17 5.23
N GLY A 62 -14.74 0.22 6.24
CA GLY A 62 -15.09 -0.10 7.62
C GLY A 62 -15.12 -1.60 7.93
N GLU A 63 -14.60 -2.45 7.05
CA GLU A 63 -14.53 -3.92 7.22
C GLU A 63 -13.36 -4.35 8.10
N LEU A 64 -12.29 -3.54 8.13
CA LEU A 64 -11.10 -3.74 8.96
C LEU A 64 -10.84 -2.49 9.81
N ALA A 65 -10.34 -2.70 11.03
CA ALA A 65 -9.90 -1.61 11.87
C ALA A 65 -8.60 -0.98 11.33
N GLY A 66 -8.52 0.35 11.36
CA GLY A 66 -7.29 1.08 11.17
C GLY A 66 -6.50 1.20 12.48
N ARG A 67 -5.85 2.35 12.70
CA ARG A 67 -5.18 2.63 13.97
C ARG A 67 -6.19 2.69 15.13
N GLU A 68 -5.89 1.96 16.20
CA GLU A 68 -6.75 1.89 17.38
C GLU A 68 -6.14 2.61 18.58
N ASN A 69 -4.82 2.82 18.61
CA ASN A 69 -4.12 3.57 19.66
C ASN A 69 -2.78 4.13 19.13
N ASP A 70 -2.15 5.01 19.92
CA ASP A 70 -0.90 5.69 19.54
C ASP A 70 0.35 4.82 19.69
N ASP A 71 0.28 3.70 20.39
CA ASP A 71 1.41 2.80 20.62
C ASP A 71 1.60 1.77 19.48
N GLU A 72 0.62 1.64 18.59
CA GLU A 72 0.69 0.72 17.47
C GLU A 72 1.77 1.15 16.46
N ILE A 73 2.59 0.18 16.05
CA ILE A 73 3.43 0.28 14.86
C ILE A 73 2.66 -0.32 13.70
N ILE A 74 2.38 0.49 12.70
CA ILE A 74 1.64 0.07 11.50
C ILE A 74 2.58 0.16 10.31
N VAL A 75 2.65 -0.93 9.55
CA VAL A 75 3.33 -0.97 8.26
C VAL A 75 2.28 -0.95 7.16
N PHE A 76 2.48 -0.09 6.19
CA PHE A 76 1.72 -0.05 4.94
C PHE A 76 2.67 -0.24 3.77
N GLU A 77 2.42 -1.27 2.98
CA GLU A 77 3.21 -1.61 1.80
C GLU A 77 2.37 -1.40 0.54
N THR A 78 2.94 -0.71 -0.43
CA THR A 78 2.30 -0.46 -1.73
C THR A 78 3.27 -0.71 -2.87
N VAL A 79 2.80 -1.37 -3.90
CA VAL A 79 3.51 -1.56 -5.17
C VAL A 79 2.86 -0.76 -6.30
N GLY A 80 1.77 -0.06 -5.99
CA GLY A 80 0.96 0.68 -6.94
C GLY A 80 -0.15 -0.16 -7.58
N VAL A 81 -1.28 0.48 -7.78
CA VAL A 81 -2.45 -0.09 -8.46
C VAL A 81 -2.90 0.91 -9.52
N ALA A 82 -2.87 0.52 -10.78
CA ALA A 82 -3.17 1.40 -11.93
C ALA A 82 -4.56 2.07 -11.84
N THR A 83 -5.51 1.45 -11.14
CA THR A 83 -6.82 2.06 -10.86
C THR A 83 -6.70 3.36 -10.06
N GLN A 84 -5.71 3.46 -9.17
CA GLN A 84 -5.46 4.69 -8.40
C GLN A 84 -5.04 5.84 -9.31
N ASP A 85 -4.19 5.57 -10.31
CA ASP A 85 -3.75 6.56 -11.30
C ASP A 85 -4.95 7.06 -12.11
N LEU A 86 -5.81 6.16 -12.55
CA LEU A 86 -7.00 6.50 -13.33
C LEU A 86 -7.97 7.38 -12.53
N VAL A 87 -8.26 7.01 -11.29
CA VAL A 87 -9.17 7.76 -10.41
C VAL A 87 -8.58 9.12 -10.05
N ALA A 88 -7.29 9.18 -9.73
CA ALA A 88 -6.60 10.44 -9.42
C ALA A 88 -6.58 11.37 -10.64
N ALA A 89 -6.21 10.86 -11.80
CA ALA A 89 -6.20 11.62 -13.06
C ALA A 89 -7.59 12.16 -13.40
N ARG A 90 -8.64 11.36 -13.27
CA ARG A 90 -10.02 11.78 -13.48
C ARG A 90 -10.43 12.89 -12.53
N SER A 91 -10.13 12.74 -11.24
CA SER A 91 -10.43 13.77 -10.23
C SER A 91 -9.73 15.10 -10.51
N ILE A 92 -8.44 15.03 -10.91
CA ILE A 92 -7.67 16.23 -11.28
C ILE A 92 -8.26 16.88 -12.52
N TYR A 93 -8.59 16.10 -13.53
CA TYR A 93 -9.20 16.59 -14.77
C TYR A 93 -10.52 17.33 -14.50
N ASP A 94 -11.43 16.73 -13.75
CA ASP A 94 -12.72 17.33 -13.43
C ASP A 94 -12.55 18.63 -12.63
N LYS A 95 -11.64 18.66 -11.67
CA LYS A 95 -11.33 19.86 -10.87
C LYS A 95 -10.68 20.96 -11.71
N ALA A 96 -9.80 20.61 -12.63
CA ALA A 96 -9.15 21.55 -13.53
C ALA A 96 -10.16 22.21 -14.49
N LEU A 97 -11.09 21.42 -15.04
CA LEU A 97 -12.20 21.96 -15.86
C LEU A 97 -13.07 22.93 -15.07
N ALA A 98 -13.47 22.56 -13.85
CA ALA A 98 -14.31 23.40 -13.00
C ALA A 98 -13.60 24.71 -12.59
N ALA A 99 -12.28 24.69 -12.45
CA ALA A 99 -11.45 25.85 -12.10
C ALA A 99 -10.99 26.68 -13.33
N GLY A 100 -11.25 26.20 -14.55
CA GLY A 100 -10.78 26.84 -15.78
C GLY A 100 -9.25 26.80 -15.95
N ILE A 101 -8.59 25.78 -15.39
CA ILE A 101 -7.13 25.60 -15.45
C ILE A 101 -6.78 24.65 -16.60
N GLY A 102 -5.74 24.98 -17.32
CA GLY A 102 -5.23 24.20 -18.44
C GLY A 102 -5.58 24.80 -19.81
N LEU A 103 -5.10 24.14 -20.84
CA LEU A 103 -5.38 24.48 -22.23
C LEU A 103 -6.09 23.31 -22.90
N GLU A 104 -7.19 23.61 -23.59
CA GLU A 104 -7.81 22.64 -24.47
C GLU A 104 -7.01 22.52 -25.76
N TRP A 105 -6.53 21.32 -26.05
CA TRP A 105 -5.77 21.03 -27.26
C TRP A 105 -6.62 20.20 -28.21
N ASN A 106 -6.77 20.73 -29.41
CA ASN A 106 -7.53 20.07 -30.47
C ASN A 106 -6.59 19.41 -31.51
#